data_f183eaa26d93eba5f94a5a52492b060c
#
_entry.id   f183eaa26d93eba5f94a5a52492b060c
#
_cell.length_a   1.000
_cell.length_b   1.000
_cell.length_c   1.000
_cell.angle_alpha   90.00
_cell.angle_beta   90.00
_cell.angle_gamma   90.00
#
_symmetry.space_group_name_H-M   'P 1'
#
loop_
_entity.id
_entity.type
_entity.pdbx_description
1 polymer ?
#
loop_
_entity_poly.entity_id
_entity_poly.type
_entity_poly.pdbx_seq_one_letter_code
_entity_poly.pdbx_strand_id
1 'polypeptide(L)'
;RNRRLNRLLTDMDLEVSPSDLARRPTDVAAIDRLFDSLEFGRLRQKVREVAGIGMGEGHADEAPEAVTEVEISVALADASCDIAQWARAHSTLAVLVEGDMRPTRGDVTRLVLASDNEALVIDPVELSPKQEEALGEVLATASSLIVHDAKGARHALSSRGWTLGGVEFDTMLAAYLAQPDQRSHKLEDVLSRVLGV
;
A
#
# COMPACT_ATOMS: atom_id res chain seq x y z
N ARG A 1 -44.02 -13.24 -22.51
CA ARG A 1 -44.10 -13.14 -21.06
C ARG A 1 -43.21 -12.00 -20.53
N ASN A 2 -41.93 -11.92 -20.90
CA ASN A 2 -40.99 -10.89 -20.44
C ASN A 2 -41.41 -9.45 -20.82
N ARG A 3 -41.93 -9.25 -22.04
CA ARG A 3 -42.38 -7.94 -22.51
C ARG A 3 -43.49 -7.34 -21.64
N ARG A 4 -44.35 -8.18 -21.04
CA ARG A 4 -45.41 -7.76 -20.14
C ARG A 4 -44.88 -7.44 -18.74
N LEU A 5 -43.85 -8.15 -18.30
CA LEU A 5 -43.20 -7.90 -17.00
C LEU A 5 -42.34 -6.62 -16.99
N ASN A 6 -41.75 -6.30 -18.16
CA ASN A 6 -40.88 -5.13 -18.31
C ASN A 6 -41.63 -3.86 -18.75
N ARG A 7 -42.97 -3.91 -18.87
CA ARG A 7 -43.75 -2.73 -19.19
C ARG A 7 -43.85 -1.81 -17.99
N LEU A 8 -43.39 -0.59 -18.16
CA LEU A 8 -43.56 0.46 -17.14
C LEU A 8 -45.04 0.82 -17.01
N LEU A 9 -45.51 0.91 -15.80
CA LEU A 9 -46.81 1.46 -15.47
C LEU A 9 -46.70 3.00 -15.55
N THR A 10 -47.49 3.64 -16.38
CA THR A 10 -47.45 5.07 -16.63
C THR A 10 -48.70 5.80 -16.08
N ASP A 11 -49.62 5.04 -15.51
CA ASP A 11 -50.93 5.46 -15.03
C ASP A 11 -51.08 5.26 -13.50
N MET A 12 -49.94 5.13 -12.80
CA MET A 12 -49.94 5.07 -11.35
C MET A 12 -50.23 6.47 -10.76
N ASP A 13 -51.14 6.52 -9.82
CA ASP A 13 -51.34 7.69 -8.99
C ASP A 13 -50.20 7.80 -7.96
N LEU A 14 -49.37 8.81 -8.11
CA LEU A 14 -48.23 9.07 -7.22
C LEU A 14 -48.58 10.24 -6.31
N GLU A 15 -48.32 10.07 -5.01
CA GLU A 15 -48.51 11.14 -4.01
C GLU A 15 -47.53 12.33 -4.16
N VAL A 16 -46.68 12.28 -5.20
CA VAL A 16 -45.65 13.31 -5.49
C VAL A 16 -45.81 13.84 -6.90
N SER A 17 -45.69 15.14 -7.06
CA SER A 17 -45.64 15.82 -8.36
C SER A 17 -44.20 16.02 -8.85
N PRO A 18 -43.96 16.25 -10.15
CA PRO A 18 -42.61 16.52 -10.67
C PRO A 18 -41.93 17.73 -10.00
N SER A 19 -42.69 18.70 -9.50
CA SER A 19 -42.17 19.85 -8.76
C SER A 19 -41.61 19.47 -7.38
N ASP A 20 -42.14 18.43 -6.76
CA ASP A 20 -41.68 17.95 -5.45
C ASP A 20 -40.33 17.21 -5.55
N LEU A 21 -39.97 16.81 -6.78
CA LEU A 21 -38.68 16.16 -7.10
C LEU A 21 -37.57 17.17 -7.41
N ALA A 22 -37.84 18.47 -7.32
CA ALA A 22 -36.83 19.50 -7.48
C ALA A 22 -35.71 19.30 -6.46
N ARG A 23 -34.46 19.38 -6.93
CA ARG A 23 -33.27 19.21 -6.07
C ARG A 23 -33.29 20.27 -4.96
N ARG A 24 -33.35 19.84 -3.72
CA ARG A 24 -33.27 20.72 -2.56
C ARG A 24 -31.82 21.16 -2.35
N PRO A 25 -31.58 22.31 -1.68
CA PRO A 25 -30.24 22.68 -1.24
C PRO A 25 -29.60 21.55 -0.41
N THR A 26 -28.36 21.33 -0.65
CA THR A 26 -27.61 20.26 0.00
C THR A 26 -27.32 20.61 1.47
N ASP A 27 -27.76 19.78 2.41
CA ASP A 27 -27.38 19.91 3.81
C ASP A 27 -25.96 19.31 4.02
N VAL A 28 -24.96 20.20 3.99
CA VAL A 28 -23.55 19.84 4.12
C VAL A 28 -23.27 19.17 5.45
N ALA A 29 -23.85 19.69 6.54
CA ALA A 29 -23.61 19.14 7.87
C ALA A 29 -24.20 17.73 8.04
N ALA A 30 -25.33 17.44 7.38
CA ALA A 30 -25.91 16.10 7.38
C ALA A 30 -25.04 15.12 6.57
N ILE A 31 -24.50 15.57 5.42
CA ILE A 31 -23.56 14.79 4.61
C ILE A 31 -22.30 14.45 5.43
N ASP A 32 -21.70 15.47 6.04
CA ASP A 32 -20.46 15.26 6.81
C ASP A 32 -20.69 14.27 7.95
N ARG A 33 -21.72 14.45 8.76
CA ARG A 33 -22.07 13.50 9.83
C ARG A 33 -22.29 12.07 9.34
N LEU A 34 -22.97 11.92 8.20
CA LEU A 34 -23.21 10.59 7.62
C LEU A 34 -21.91 9.94 7.16
N PHE A 35 -21.10 10.67 6.40
CA PHE A 35 -19.85 10.11 5.87
C PHE A 35 -18.79 9.90 6.95
N ASP A 36 -18.77 10.73 8.01
CA ASP A 36 -17.91 10.49 9.19
C ASP A 36 -18.34 9.22 9.92
N SER A 37 -19.65 9.01 10.11
CA SER A 37 -20.15 7.78 10.77
C SER A 37 -19.92 6.52 9.96
N LEU A 38 -19.72 6.62 8.65
CA LEU A 38 -19.46 5.52 7.72
C LEU A 38 -17.99 5.43 7.31
N GLU A 39 -17.15 6.35 7.78
CA GLU A 39 -15.72 6.43 7.43
C GLU A 39 -15.46 6.54 5.91
N PHE A 40 -16.38 7.20 5.17
CA PHE A 40 -16.34 7.31 3.72
C PHE A 40 -15.66 8.60 3.23
N GLY A 41 -14.40 8.84 3.60
CA GLY A 41 -13.67 10.07 3.31
C GLY A 41 -13.65 10.43 1.81
N ARG A 42 -13.29 9.51 0.93
CA ARG A 42 -13.26 9.73 -0.53
C ARG A 42 -14.62 10.01 -1.14
N LEU A 43 -15.64 9.31 -0.69
CA LEU A 43 -16.98 9.51 -1.21
C LEU A 43 -17.53 10.87 -0.76
N ARG A 44 -17.24 11.30 0.45
CA ARG A 44 -17.56 12.65 0.97
C ARG A 44 -16.96 13.73 0.07
N GLN A 45 -15.67 13.62 -0.27
CA GLN A 45 -15.00 14.57 -1.15
C GLN A 45 -15.67 14.63 -2.52
N LYS A 46 -15.95 13.48 -3.13
CA LYS A 46 -16.63 13.42 -4.43
C LYS A 46 -18.05 13.99 -4.40
N VAL A 47 -18.80 13.77 -3.33
CA VAL A 47 -20.14 14.34 -3.16
C VAL A 47 -20.09 15.86 -3.01
N ARG A 48 -19.11 16.38 -2.26
CA ARG A 48 -18.90 17.83 -2.14
C ARG A 48 -18.55 18.47 -3.49
N GLU A 49 -17.67 17.84 -4.26
CA GLU A 49 -17.29 18.29 -5.60
C GLU A 49 -18.51 18.34 -6.53
N VAL A 50 -19.29 17.26 -6.61
CA VAL A 50 -20.51 17.20 -7.45
C VAL A 50 -21.60 18.15 -6.98
N ALA A 51 -21.66 18.39 -5.68
CA ALA A 51 -22.63 19.35 -5.11
C ALA A 51 -22.21 20.82 -5.27
N GLY A 52 -21.00 21.10 -5.78
CA GLY A 52 -20.46 22.45 -5.89
C GLY A 52 -20.21 23.12 -4.54
N ILE A 53 -19.98 22.32 -3.50
CA ILE A 53 -19.71 22.78 -2.15
C ILE A 53 -18.19 22.90 -2.02
N GLY A 54 -17.70 24.10 -1.71
CA GLY A 54 -16.27 24.32 -1.48
C GLY A 54 -15.74 23.40 -0.36
N MET A 55 -14.46 23.12 -0.40
CA MET A 55 -13.75 22.38 0.64
C MET A 55 -13.94 23.11 1.98
N GLY A 56 -14.94 22.70 2.75
CA GLY A 56 -15.10 23.19 4.11
C GLY A 56 -13.98 22.59 4.97
N GLU A 57 -13.57 23.32 6.01
CA GLU A 57 -12.68 22.87 7.07
C GLU A 57 -13.35 21.74 7.91
N GLY A 58 -13.70 20.65 7.28
CA GLY A 58 -14.13 19.45 7.97
C GLY A 58 -12.99 18.46 7.86
N HIS A 59 -12.51 18.00 8.98
CA HIS A 59 -11.39 17.07 9.17
C HIS A 59 -10.87 16.55 7.83
N ALA A 60 -9.91 17.26 7.24
CA ALA A 60 -8.99 16.62 6.34
C ALA A 60 -8.56 15.37 7.13
N ASP A 61 -8.70 14.17 6.60
CA ASP A 61 -7.70 13.14 6.91
C ASP A 61 -6.41 13.94 6.99
N GLU A 62 -5.80 14.04 8.18
CA GLU A 62 -4.63 14.88 8.39
C GLU A 62 -3.78 14.73 7.14
N ALA A 63 -3.66 15.83 6.39
CA ALA A 63 -2.84 15.79 5.19
C ALA A 63 -1.53 15.22 5.68
N PRO A 64 -1.02 14.14 5.06
CA PRO A 64 0.17 13.48 5.58
C PRO A 64 1.14 14.59 5.92
N GLU A 65 1.62 14.64 7.18
CA GLU A 65 2.61 15.62 7.60
C GLU A 65 3.62 15.69 6.47
N ALA A 66 3.87 16.89 5.96
CA ALA A 66 4.70 17.06 4.76
C ALA A 66 5.93 16.19 4.96
N VAL A 67 6.04 15.14 4.15
CA VAL A 67 7.16 14.21 4.28
C VAL A 67 8.38 15.02 4.06
N THR A 68 9.20 15.17 5.10
CA THR A 68 10.50 15.78 4.98
C THR A 68 11.26 14.97 3.95
N GLU A 69 11.74 15.60 2.88
CA GLU A 69 12.59 14.91 1.91
C GLU A 69 13.74 14.25 2.68
N VAL A 70 13.75 12.92 2.65
CA VAL A 70 14.82 12.12 3.24
C VAL A 70 15.82 11.84 2.15
N GLU A 71 17.03 12.34 2.28
CA GLU A 71 18.13 11.99 1.39
C GLU A 71 18.58 10.57 1.71
N ILE A 72 18.37 9.64 0.76
CA ILE A 72 18.76 8.24 0.90
C ILE A 72 20.01 7.99 0.08
N SER A 73 21.07 7.52 0.75
CA SER A 73 22.28 7.05 0.08
C SER A 73 22.06 5.65 -0.47
N VAL A 74 22.14 5.49 -1.79
CA VAL A 74 21.92 4.20 -2.45
C VAL A 74 23.23 3.63 -2.95
N ALA A 75 23.61 2.44 -2.48
CA ALA A 75 24.75 1.68 -2.96
C ALA A 75 24.30 0.45 -3.74
N LEU A 76 25.12 0.03 -4.72
CA LEU A 76 24.95 -1.27 -5.39
C LEU A 76 25.92 -2.27 -4.74
N ALA A 77 25.43 -3.48 -4.47
CA ALA A 77 26.28 -4.55 -4.00
C ALA A 77 27.16 -5.05 -5.15
N ASP A 78 28.43 -4.69 -5.11
CA ASP A 78 29.47 -5.20 -6.01
C ASP A 78 30.24 -6.36 -5.38
N ALA A 79 31.21 -6.90 -6.11
CA ALA A 79 32.05 -8.01 -5.64
C ALA A 79 32.87 -7.70 -4.37
N SER A 80 33.07 -6.44 -4.01
CA SER A 80 33.79 -6.00 -2.81
C SER A 80 32.88 -5.75 -1.61
N CYS A 81 31.55 -5.74 -1.82
CA CYS A 81 30.58 -5.45 -0.78
C CYS A 81 30.51 -6.56 0.27
N ASP A 82 30.72 -6.22 1.53
CA ASP A 82 30.44 -7.11 2.68
C ASP A 82 29.01 -6.89 3.17
N ILE A 83 28.07 -7.67 2.59
CA ILE A 83 26.63 -7.58 2.89
C ILE A 83 26.37 -7.84 4.37
N ALA A 84 27.10 -8.80 4.97
CA ALA A 84 26.90 -9.13 6.38
C ALA A 84 27.38 -8.00 7.31
N GLN A 85 28.47 -7.34 6.98
CA GLN A 85 28.96 -6.19 7.72
C GLN A 85 27.99 -5.02 7.59
N TRP A 86 27.52 -4.75 6.37
CA TRP A 86 26.54 -3.70 6.11
C TRP A 86 25.25 -3.94 6.93
N ALA A 87 24.72 -5.15 6.89
CA ALA A 87 23.48 -5.47 7.63
C ALA A 87 23.65 -5.37 9.15
N ARG A 88 24.80 -5.77 9.70
CA ARG A 88 25.07 -5.69 11.14
C ARG A 88 25.22 -4.26 11.67
N ALA A 89 25.47 -3.31 10.80
CA ALA A 89 25.55 -1.90 11.17
C ALA A 89 24.18 -1.31 11.53
N HIS A 90 23.09 -2.02 11.17
CA HIS A 90 21.71 -1.53 11.31
C HIS A 90 20.91 -2.47 12.23
N SER A 91 20.17 -1.90 13.17
CA SER A 91 19.33 -2.66 14.11
C SER A 91 18.02 -3.14 13.47
N THR A 92 17.48 -2.38 12.55
CA THR A 92 16.25 -2.66 11.80
C THR A 92 16.53 -2.55 10.31
N LEU A 93 16.07 -3.52 9.55
CA LEU A 93 16.23 -3.55 8.10
C LEU A 93 14.87 -3.61 7.42
N ALA A 94 14.65 -2.71 6.48
CA ALA A 94 13.59 -2.86 5.51
C ALA A 94 14.07 -3.76 4.36
N VAL A 95 13.23 -4.68 3.92
CA VAL A 95 13.54 -5.62 2.84
C VAL A 95 12.49 -5.49 1.75
N LEU A 96 12.95 -5.11 0.55
CA LEU A 96 12.13 -5.15 -0.65
C LEU A 96 12.65 -6.26 -1.56
N VAL A 97 11.74 -7.14 -1.98
CA VAL A 97 12.02 -8.22 -2.92
C VAL A 97 11.27 -7.95 -4.20
N GLU A 98 11.95 -7.92 -5.32
CA GLU A 98 11.36 -7.83 -6.66
C GLU A 98 11.53 -9.18 -7.37
N GLY A 99 10.50 -9.61 -8.09
CA GLY A 99 10.51 -10.86 -8.84
C GLY A 99 9.15 -11.52 -8.93
N ASP A 100 9.13 -12.84 -9.12
CA ASP A 100 7.89 -13.61 -9.12
C ASP A 100 7.54 -14.07 -7.71
N MET A 101 6.49 -13.51 -7.14
CA MET A 101 6.02 -13.80 -5.79
C MET A 101 5.06 -15.00 -5.71
N ARG A 102 4.78 -15.67 -6.83
CA ARG A 102 3.79 -16.75 -6.87
C ARG A 102 4.30 -18.02 -6.19
N PRO A 103 3.44 -18.74 -5.45
CA PRO A 103 3.81 -20.04 -4.90
C PRO A 103 4.33 -20.98 -6.01
N THR A 104 5.36 -21.76 -5.72
CA THR A 104 6.01 -22.74 -6.61
C THR A 104 6.67 -22.19 -7.88
N ARG A 105 6.58 -20.88 -8.13
CA ARG A 105 7.20 -20.19 -9.27
C ARG A 105 8.01 -18.98 -8.83
N GLY A 106 8.30 -18.91 -7.53
CA GLY A 106 9.08 -17.81 -6.97
C GLY A 106 10.39 -17.58 -7.70
N ASP A 107 10.75 -16.32 -7.88
CA ASP A 107 12.06 -15.92 -8.39
C ASP A 107 12.38 -14.53 -7.84
N VAL A 108 13.68 -14.27 -7.62
CA VAL A 108 14.19 -12.99 -7.15
C VAL A 108 15.04 -12.36 -8.24
N THR A 109 14.58 -11.26 -8.78
CA THR A 109 15.32 -10.47 -9.78
C THR A 109 16.11 -9.33 -9.16
N ARG A 110 15.65 -8.81 -8.04
CA ARG A 110 16.33 -7.75 -7.27
C ARG A 110 15.93 -7.85 -5.81
N LEU A 111 16.86 -7.51 -4.93
CA LEU A 111 16.61 -7.37 -3.51
C LEU A 111 17.21 -6.04 -3.04
N VAL A 112 16.48 -5.33 -2.17
CA VAL A 112 16.98 -4.12 -1.53
C VAL A 112 16.92 -4.31 -0.02
N LEU A 113 18.04 -4.06 0.63
CA LEU A 113 18.10 -3.87 2.07
C LEU A 113 18.19 -2.37 2.32
N ALA A 114 17.36 -1.85 3.21
CA ALA A 114 17.38 -0.42 3.55
C ALA A 114 17.29 -0.22 5.05
N SER A 115 17.84 0.88 5.51
CA SER A 115 17.69 1.43 6.84
C SER A 115 17.36 2.92 6.71
N ASP A 116 17.37 3.69 7.79
CA ASP A 116 16.85 5.06 7.88
C ASP A 116 17.21 5.97 6.69
N ASN A 117 18.49 5.98 6.27
CA ASN A 117 19.00 6.85 5.22
C ASN A 117 19.93 6.15 4.23
N GLU A 118 20.05 4.83 4.31
CA GLU A 118 20.92 4.04 3.46
C GLU A 118 20.14 2.89 2.81
N ALA A 119 20.48 2.57 1.56
CA ALA A 119 19.93 1.43 0.86
C ALA A 119 21.03 0.69 0.08
N LEU A 120 21.02 -0.62 0.16
CA LEU A 120 21.89 -1.53 -0.57
C LEU A 120 21.04 -2.30 -1.58
N VAL A 121 21.24 -2.02 -2.86
CA VAL A 121 20.57 -2.72 -3.96
C VAL A 121 21.42 -3.90 -4.39
N ILE A 122 20.82 -5.07 -4.44
CA ILE A 122 21.46 -6.36 -4.68
C ILE A 122 20.84 -7.00 -5.91
N ASP A 123 21.67 -7.28 -6.91
CA ASP A 123 21.31 -8.18 -8.01
C ASP A 123 21.76 -9.59 -7.65
N PRO A 124 20.85 -10.56 -7.43
CA PRO A 124 21.22 -11.89 -7.03
C PRO A 124 22.06 -12.67 -8.05
N VAL A 125 22.06 -12.24 -9.32
CA VAL A 125 22.85 -12.90 -10.38
C VAL A 125 24.31 -12.50 -10.29
N GLU A 126 24.61 -11.31 -9.78
CA GLU A 126 25.97 -10.77 -9.65
C GLU A 126 26.67 -11.20 -8.35
N LEU A 127 25.96 -11.90 -7.45
CA LEU A 127 26.53 -12.32 -6.17
C LEU A 127 27.54 -13.45 -6.35
N SER A 128 28.69 -13.32 -5.68
CA SER A 128 29.56 -14.47 -5.45
C SER A 128 28.92 -15.47 -4.49
N PRO A 129 29.28 -16.75 -4.54
CA PRO A 129 28.74 -17.77 -3.62
C PRO A 129 28.84 -17.37 -2.13
N LYS A 130 29.94 -16.70 -1.75
CA LYS A 130 30.12 -16.19 -0.39
C LYS A 130 29.14 -15.09 -0.02
N GLN A 131 28.85 -14.20 -0.94
CA GLN A 131 27.86 -13.14 -0.72
C GLN A 131 26.44 -13.68 -0.69
N GLU A 132 26.15 -14.68 -1.53
CA GLU A 132 24.85 -15.35 -1.55
C GLU A 132 24.58 -16.07 -0.21
N GLU A 133 25.57 -16.77 0.33
CA GLU A 133 25.49 -17.39 1.66
C GLU A 133 25.32 -16.33 2.77
N ALA A 134 26.12 -15.26 2.74
CA ALA A 134 26.03 -14.17 3.71
C ALA A 134 24.69 -13.46 3.69
N LEU A 135 24.12 -13.22 2.50
CA LEU A 135 22.78 -12.64 2.35
C LEU A 135 21.71 -13.57 2.93
N GLY A 136 21.79 -14.87 2.61
CA GLY A 136 20.89 -15.88 3.15
C GLY A 136 20.93 -15.94 4.68
N GLU A 137 22.12 -15.85 5.29
CA GLU A 137 22.28 -15.80 6.75
C GLU A 137 21.69 -14.51 7.33
N VAL A 138 21.95 -13.36 6.72
CA VAL A 138 21.37 -12.05 7.14
C VAL A 138 19.84 -12.13 7.15
N LEU A 139 19.24 -12.59 6.05
CA LEU A 139 17.78 -12.70 5.94
C LEU A 139 17.18 -13.68 6.95
N ALA A 140 17.87 -14.79 7.23
CA ALA A 140 17.39 -15.82 8.14
C ALA A 140 17.51 -15.45 9.63
N THR A 141 18.57 -14.69 9.98
CA THR A 141 18.92 -14.43 11.39
C THR A 141 18.54 -13.04 11.88
N ALA A 142 18.17 -12.13 10.98
CA ALA A 142 17.73 -10.79 11.36
C ALA A 142 16.53 -10.86 12.33
N SER A 143 16.61 -10.07 13.40
CA SER A 143 15.61 -10.06 14.48
C SER A 143 14.46 -9.08 14.22
N SER A 144 14.68 -8.07 13.37
CA SER A 144 13.70 -7.03 13.07
C SER A 144 13.75 -6.68 11.59
N LEU A 145 12.85 -7.29 10.82
CA LEU A 145 12.67 -7.02 9.40
C LEU A 145 11.32 -6.33 9.16
N ILE A 146 11.36 -5.22 8.42
CA ILE A 146 10.19 -4.56 7.87
C ILE A 146 10.08 -4.98 6.40
N VAL A 147 8.95 -5.52 6.00
CA VAL A 147 8.76 -6.06 4.65
C VAL A 147 7.43 -5.57 4.07
N HIS A 148 7.36 -5.46 2.77
CA HIS A 148 6.09 -5.29 2.07
C HIS A 148 5.71 -6.60 1.37
N ASP A 149 4.56 -7.20 1.71
CA ASP A 149 4.15 -8.54 1.27
C ASP A 149 5.15 -9.63 1.70
N ALA A 150 5.31 -9.83 2.99
CA ALA A 150 6.19 -10.87 3.53
C ALA A 150 5.85 -12.28 3.03
N LYS A 151 4.59 -12.56 2.71
CA LYS A 151 4.17 -13.85 2.14
C LYS A 151 4.72 -14.02 0.74
N GLY A 152 4.56 -13.03 -0.12
CA GLY A 152 5.11 -13.05 -1.48
C GLY A 152 6.63 -13.09 -1.47
N ALA A 153 7.27 -12.28 -0.63
CA ALA A 153 8.72 -12.28 -0.46
C ALA A 153 9.27 -13.67 -0.08
N ARG A 154 8.61 -14.38 0.85
CA ARG A 154 9.00 -15.76 1.20
C ARG A 154 8.92 -16.73 0.03
N HIS A 155 7.90 -16.60 -0.83
CA HIS A 155 7.80 -17.43 -2.03
C HIS A 155 8.93 -17.16 -3.02
N ALA A 156 9.25 -15.88 -3.25
CA ALA A 156 10.35 -15.51 -4.13
C ALA A 156 11.70 -15.98 -3.57
N LEU A 157 12.01 -15.70 -2.31
CA LEU A 157 13.27 -16.03 -1.65
C LEU A 157 13.51 -17.54 -1.57
N SER A 158 12.45 -18.33 -1.39
CA SER A 158 12.55 -19.79 -1.30
C SER A 158 13.10 -20.45 -2.57
N SER A 159 12.97 -19.80 -3.74
CA SER A 159 13.56 -20.30 -5.00
C SER A 159 15.08 -20.35 -4.97
N ARG A 160 15.71 -19.51 -4.15
CA ARG A 160 17.17 -19.47 -3.93
C ARG A 160 17.59 -20.16 -2.63
N GLY A 161 16.65 -20.83 -1.94
CA GLY A 161 16.91 -21.45 -0.65
C GLY A 161 17.06 -20.46 0.50
N TRP A 162 16.73 -19.19 0.29
CA TRP A 162 16.78 -18.18 1.34
C TRP A 162 15.50 -18.20 2.18
N THR A 163 15.69 -18.00 3.48
CA THR A 163 14.60 -17.92 4.46
C THR A 163 14.47 -16.50 4.97
N LEU A 164 13.25 -15.99 5.03
CA LEU A 164 12.96 -14.69 5.64
C LEU A 164 12.64 -14.91 7.11
N GLY A 165 13.55 -14.48 7.99
CA GLY A 165 13.47 -14.62 9.46
C GLY A 165 12.54 -13.63 10.13
N GLY A 166 12.97 -12.99 11.18
CA GLY A 166 12.23 -12.12 12.11
C GLY A 166 11.48 -10.94 11.48
N VAL A 167 10.42 -11.23 10.73
CA VAL A 167 9.52 -10.17 10.22
C VAL A 167 8.76 -9.59 11.39
N GLU A 168 9.10 -8.36 11.73
CA GLU A 168 8.45 -7.59 12.78
C GLU A 168 7.23 -6.85 12.24
N PHE A 169 7.31 -6.33 11.02
CA PHE A 169 6.25 -5.53 10.45
C PHE A 169 6.08 -5.78 8.94
N ASP A 170 4.83 -6.00 8.53
CA ASP A 170 4.44 -6.10 7.12
C ASP A 170 3.60 -4.88 6.75
N THR A 171 4.18 -3.99 5.94
CA THR A 171 3.54 -2.73 5.54
C THR A 171 2.32 -2.94 4.63
N MET A 172 2.24 -4.05 3.88
CA MET A 172 1.05 -4.37 3.09
C MET A 172 -0.11 -4.77 4.00
N LEU A 173 0.14 -5.63 4.99
CA LEU A 173 -0.88 -6.03 5.96
C LEU A 173 -1.34 -4.85 6.80
N ALA A 174 -0.42 -3.98 7.24
CA ALA A 174 -0.75 -2.77 7.98
C ALA A 174 -1.65 -1.84 7.14
N ALA A 175 -1.30 -1.60 5.88
CA ALA A 175 -2.12 -0.80 4.97
C ALA A 175 -3.51 -1.41 4.73
N TYR A 176 -3.59 -2.74 4.61
CA TYR A 176 -4.87 -3.44 4.48
C TYR A 176 -5.74 -3.30 5.74
N LEU A 177 -5.15 -3.40 6.91
CA LEU A 177 -5.89 -3.24 8.17
C LEU A 177 -6.34 -1.79 8.40
N ALA A 178 -5.50 -0.82 8.04
CA ALA A 178 -5.83 0.59 8.18
C ALA A 178 -6.89 1.06 7.17
N GLN A 179 -6.84 0.55 5.94
CA GLN A 179 -7.72 0.97 4.84
C GLN A 179 -8.17 -0.23 3.99
N PRO A 180 -9.05 -1.11 4.50
CA PRO A 180 -9.44 -2.37 3.84
C PRO A 180 -10.26 -2.16 2.55
N ASP A 181 -10.86 -1.00 2.37
CA ASP A 181 -11.66 -0.62 1.20
C ASP A 181 -10.81 -0.26 -0.03
N GLN A 182 -9.50 -0.15 0.13
CA GLN A 182 -8.62 0.22 -0.97
C GLN A 182 -8.49 -0.93 -1.99
N ARG A 183 -8.49 -0.56 -3.27
CA ARG A 183 -8.38 -1.53 -4.38
C ARG A 183 -6.99 -2.10 -4.54
N SER A 184 -5.98 -1.38 -4.08
CA SER A 184 -4.59 -1.79 -4.20
C SER A 184 -3.82 -1.48 -2.93
N HIS A 185 -3.01 -2.44 -2.52
CA HIS A 185 -2.08 -2.34 -1.40
C HIS A 185 -0.63 -2.54 -1.86
N LYS A 186 -0.34 -2.26 -3.14
CA LYS A 186 1.04 -2.23 -3.65
C LYS A 186 1.81 -1.12 -2.97
N LEU A 187 3.13 -1.30 -2.84
CA LEU A 187 3.99 -0.36 -2.12
C LEU A 187 3.88 1.07 -2.68
N GLU A 188 3.90 1.23 -4.00
CA GLU A 188 3.80 2.55 -4.64
C GLU A 188 2.47 3.25 -4.32
N ASP A 189 1.37 2.50 -4.34
CA ASP A 189 0.04 3.04 -4.04
C ASP A 189 -0.11 3.38 -2.55
N VAL A 190 0.54 2.60 -1.67
CA VAL A 190 0.57 2.87 -0.22
C VAL A 190 1.42 4.11 0.05
N LEU A 191 2.61 4.23 -0.53
CA LEU A 191 3.48 5.39 -0.38
C LEU A 191 2.78 6.67 -0.84
N SER A 192 2.18 6.63 -2.03
CA SER A 192 1.46 7.79 -2.58
C SER A 192 0.29 8.24 -1.69
N ARG A 193 -0.42 7.29 -1.03
CA ARG A 193 -1.54 7.63 -0.15
C ARG A 193 -1.10 8.13 1.22
N VAL A 194 -0.07 7.50 1.79
CA VAL A 194 0.36 7.75 3.17
C VAL A 194 1.36 8.89 3.25
N LEU A 195 2.27 8.96 2.29
CA LEU A 195 3.36 9.94 2.29
C LEU A 195 3.16 11.05 1.24
N GLY A 196 2.24 10.91 0.28
CA GLY A 196 2.02 11.91 -0.76
C GLY A 196 3.13 11.96 -1.83
N VAL A 197 3.94 10.90 -1.97
CA VAL A 197 5.06 10.80 -2.91
C VAL A 197 4.74 9.87 -4.07
#